data_53eb3364c48e6e56e724d44ac912d1b6
#
_entry.id   53eb3364c48e6e56e724d44ac912d1b6
#
_cell.length_a   1.000
_cell.length_b   1.000
_cell.length_c   1.000
_cell.angle_alpha   90.00
_cell.angle_beta   90.00
_cell.angle_gamma   90.00
#
_symmetry.space_group_name_H-M   'P 1'
#
loop_
_entity.id
_entity.type
_entity.pdbx_description
1 polymer ?
#
loop_
_entity_poly.entity_id
_entity_poly.type
_entity_poly.pdbx_seq_one_letter_code
_entity_poly.pdbx_strand_id
1 'polypeptide(L)'
;LFFLMIRRPPRSTLFPYTTLFRSAPPVGPALGQHGVNIVQFTKEFNARTADQGDMIIPVVITVYQDRSFSFITKTPPAAVLLKKACKIQSGSGEPNRTKVATISKADLQQIAETKMKDLNAASIEAAMSMIAGTARSMGITVEE
;
A
#
# COMPACT_ATOMS: atom_id res chain seq x y z
N LEU A 1 1.94 -9.31 4.60
CA LEU A 1 3.37 -8.98 4.43
C LEU A 1 3.64 -7.62 5.06
N PHE A 2 4.34 -7.63 6.18
CA PHE A 2 4.70 -6.40 6.89
C PHE A 2 5.95 -5.79 6.27
N PHE A 3 5.87 -4.53 5.85
CA PHE A 3 7.05 -3.73 5.58
C PHE A 3 7.21 -2.73 6.72
N LEU A 4 8.15 -3.03 7.61
CA LEU A 4 8.56 -2.13 8.67
C LEU A 4 9.79 -1.36 8.19
N MET A 5 9.64 -0.12 7.79
CA MET A 5 10.77 0.75 7.51
C MET A 5 10.95 1.71 8.69
N ILE A 6 11.94 1.45 9.53
CA ILE A 6 12.29 2.33 10.64
C ILE A 6 13.36 3.29 10.14
N ARG A 7 13.00 4.54 9.90
CA ARG A 7 13.96 5.63 9.83
C ARG A 7 13.88 6.41 11.14
N ARG A 8 14.98 6.50 11.83
CA ARG A 8 15.08 7.35 13.03
C ARG A 8 15.62 8.73 12.66
N PRO A 9 14.81 9.78 12.52
CA PRO A 9 15.28 11.13 12.80
C PRO A 9 15.38 11.31 14.33
N PRO A 10 16.21 12.24 14.82
CA PRO A 10 16.53 12.32 16.25
C PRO A 10 15.36 12.66 17.18
N ARG A 11 14.15 12.82 16.68
CA ARG A 11 12.94 13.14 17.48
C ARG A 11 11.66 12.46 17.02
N SER A 12 11.69 11.53 16.05
CA SER A 12 10.49 10.83 15.60
C SER A 12 10.81 9.42 15.12
N THR A 13 9.89 8.49 15.33
CA THR A 13 9.99 7.12 14.83
C THR A 13 8.92 6.92 13.78
N LEU A 14 9.34 6.57 12.57
CA LEU A 14 8.45 6.35 11.43
C LEU A 14 8.12 4.87 11.30
N PHE A 15 6.83 4.52 11.27
CA PHE A 15 6.35 3.17 11.03
C PHE A 15 5.41 3.14 9.83
N PRO A 16 5.77 2.46 8.74
CA PRO A 16 4.81 2.15 7.71
C PRO A 16 4.05 0.86 8.10
N TYR A 17 2.76 1.00 8.30
CA TYR A 17 1.86 -0.14 8.48
C TYR A 17 0.93 -0.29 7.30
N THR A 18 0.92 -1.52 6.76
CA THR A 18 -0.10 -1.96 5.81
C THR A 18 -1.01 -2.92 6.53
N THR A 19 -2.21 -2.48 6.90
CA THR A 19 -3.19 -3.41 7.42
C THR A 19 -4.60 -2.96 7.12
N LEU A 20 -5.36 -3.91 6.66
CA LEU A 20 -6.81 -3.90 6.69
C LEU A 20 -7.25 -4.05 8.14
N PHE A 21 -7.98 -3.06 8.67
CA PHE A 21 -8.46 -3.16 10.02
C PHE A 21 -9.96 -3.26 10.10
N ARG A 22 -10.43 -4.47 10.22
CA ARG A 22 -11.70 -4.73 10.91
C ARG A 22 -11.52 -5.27 12.33
N SER A 23 -10.34 -5.52 12.75
CA SER A 23 -10.01 -5.91 14.14
C SER A 23 -8.63 -6.52 14.11
N ALA A 24 -7.70 -5.94 14.73
CA ALA A 24 -6.86 -6.65 15.35
C ALA A 24 -5.44 -6.77 15.52
N PRO A 25 -4.90 -7.86 15.78
CA PRO A 25 -3.78 -8.12 16.63
C PRO A 25 -2.44 -7.51 16.26
N PRO A 26 -2.08 -7.11 15.04
CA PRO A 26 -0.71 -6.64 14.85
C PRO A 26 -0.49 -5.14 15.11
N VAL A 27 -1.53 -4.31 15.15
CA VAL A 27 -1.36 -2.86 15.37
C VAL A 27 -1.28 -2.53 16.86
N GLY A 28 -2.07 -3.23 17.67
CA GLY A 28 -2.07 -3.07 19.11
C GLY A 28 -0.67 -3.16 19.73
N PRO A 29 0.06 -4.26 19.55
CA PRO A 29 1.41 -4.42 20.07
C PRO A 29 2.40 -3.39 19.50
N ALA A 30 2.30 -3.09 18.23
CA ALA A 30 3.22 -2.19 17.57
C ALA A 30 3.06 -0.73 18.00
N LEU A 31 1.84 -0.22 18.09
CA LEU A 31 1.57 1.12 18.61
C LEU A 31 1.69 1.20 20.13
N GLY A 32 1.34 0.13 20.83
CA GLY A 32 1.44 0.04 22.28
C GLY A 32 2.87 0.15 22.80
N GLN A 33 3.84 -0.44 22.11
CA GLN A 33 5.27 -0.32 22.43
C GLN A 33 5.78 1.13 22.41
N HIS A 34 5.13 1.98 21.64
CA HIS A 34 5.47 3.40 21.48
C HIS A 34 4.59 4.33 22.28
N GLY A 35 3.67 3.79 23.11
CA GLY A 35 2.81 4.56 23.98
C GLY A 35 1.77 5.44 23.28
N VAL A 36 1.44 5.10 22.02
CA VAL A 36 0.42 5.81 21.22
C VAL A 36 -0.98 5.38 21.62
N ASN A 37 -1.93 6.32 21.65
CA ASN A 37 -3.34 6.02 21.90
C ASN A 37 -3.97 5.29 20.70
N ILE A 38 -4.06 3.97 20.81
CA ILE A 38 -4.57 3.07 19.74
C ILE A 38 -6.02 3.40 19.38
N VAL A 39 -6.84 3.76 20.37
CA VAL A 39 -8.27 4.03 20.16
C VAL A 39 -8.46 5.29 19.30
N GLN A 40 -7.70 6.33 19.60
CA GLN A 40 -7.73 7.57 18.83
C GLN A 40 -7.25 7.33 17.39
N PHE A 41 -6.12 6.64 17.23
CA PHE A 41 -5.60 6.28 15.92
C PHE A 41 -6.64 5.50 15.10
N THR A 42 -7.26 4.47 15.69
CA THR A 42 -8.26 3.64 15.00
C THR A 42 -9.47 4.45 14.55
N LYS A 43 -9.97 5.35 15.39
CA LYS A 43 -11.09 6.24 15.04
C LYS A 43 -10.76 7.14 13.86
N GLU A 44 -9.62 7.82 13.92
CA GLU A 44 -9.19 8.74 12.87
C GLU A 44 -8.88 8.00 11.56
N PHE A 45 -8.23 6.84 11.65
CA PHE A 45 -7.93 6.01 10.50
C PHE A 45 -9.21 5.51 9.81
N ASN A 46 -10.15 4.95 10.57
CA ASN A 46 -11.41 4.47 10.03
C ASN A 46 -12.23 5.61 9.40
N ALA A 47 -12.23 6.79 10.00
CA ALA A 47 -12.91 7.95 9.44
C ALA A 47 -12.33 8.38 8.08
N ARG A 48 -10.99 8.30 7.91
CA ARG A 48 -10.32 8.67 6.66
C ARG A 48 -10.38 7.60 5.58
N THR A 49 -10.62 6.36 5.94
CA THR A 49 -10.60 5.20 5.02
C THR A 49 -11.97 4.57 4.79
N ALA A 50 -13.03 5.17 5.32
CA ALA A 50 -14.40 4.68 5.20
C ALA A 50 -14.81 4.46 3.73
N ASP A 51 -14.39 5.35 2.83
CA ASP A 51 -14.72 5.30 1.41
C ASP A 51 -13.92 4.25 0.61
N GLN A 52 -12.86 3.70 1.18
CA GLN A 52 -11.95 2.79 0.46
C GLN A 52 -12.26 1.31 0.64
N GLY A 53 -13.28 0.97 1.43
CA GLY A 53 -13.79 -0.39 1.61
C GLY A 53 -12.74 -1.38 2.10
N ASP A 54 -12.68 -2.55 1.47
CA ASP A 54 -11.79 -3.66 1.85
C ASP A 54 -10.39 -3.58 1.22
N MET A 55 -9.92 -2.38 0.83
CA MET A 55 -8.58 -2.23 0.26
C MET A 55 -7.52 -2.15 1.34
N ILE A 56 -6.36 -2.75 1.06
CA ILE A 56 -5.18 -2.62 1.91
C ILE A 56 -4.58 -1.23 1.70
N ILE A 57 -4.64 -0.40 2.74
CA ILE A 57 -4.16 0.97 2.70
C ILE A 57 -2.86 1.06 3.49
N PRO A 58 -1.74 1.40 2.84
CA PRO A 58 -0.49 1.66 3.54
C PRO A 58 -0.59 2.96 4.33
N VAL A 59 -0.12 2.91 5.57
CA VAL A 59 -0.09 4.07 6.46
C VAL A 59 1.31 4.30 6.97
N VAL A 60 1.75 5.53 6.92
CA VAL A 60 3.01 5.97 7.55
C VAL A 60 2.64 6.71 8.82
N ILE A 61 3.02 6.16 9.98
CA ILE A 61 2.76 6.75 11.27
C ILE A 61 4.07 7.33 11.81
N THR A 62 4.06 8.60 12.13
CA THR A 62 5.17 9.29 12.81
C THR A 62 4.79 9.48 14.26
N VAL A 63 5.56 8.90 15.17
CA VAL A 63 5.38 9.04 16.60
C VAL A 63 6.43 9.99 17.14
N TYR A 64 5.98 11.00 17.89
CA TYR A 64 6.85 11.98 18.53
C TYR A 64 7.20 11.57 19.96
N GLN A 65 8.23 12.18 20.54
CA GLN A 65 8.63 11.91 21.92
C GLN A 65 7.53 12.21 22.95
N ASP A 66 6.65 13.15 22.65
CA ASP A 66 5.51 13.55 23.48
C ASP A 66 4.36 12.54 23.42
N ARG A 67 4.57 11.35 22.83
CA ARG A 67 3.56 10.33 22.57
C ARG A 67 2.42 10.79 21.65
N SER A 68 2.54 11.94 21.04
CA SER A 68 1.66 12.37 19.96
C SER A 68 2.03 11.61 18.68
N PHE A 69 1.06 11.49 17.78
CA PHE A 69 1.29 10.83 16.50
C PHE A 69 0.71 11.65 15.35
N SER A 70 1.32 11.54 14.21
CA SER A 70 0.74 11.95 12.94
C SER A 70 0.76 10.78 11.98
N PHE A 71 -0.22 10.69 11.09
CA PHE A 71 -0.25 9.64 10.10
C PHE A 71 -0.66 10.14 8.72
N ILE A 72 -0.09 9.51 7.70
CA ILE A 72 -0.36 9.78 6.30
C ILE A 72 -0.81 8.46 5.67
N THR A 73 -1.98 8.45 5.06
CA THR A 73 -2.47 7.33 4.27
C THR A 73 -1.93 7.43 2.85
N LYS A 74 -1.40 6.34 2.31
CA LYS A 74 -0.95 6.23 0.93
C LYS A 74 -1.96 5.48 0.08
N THR A 75 -1.80 5.55 -1.23
CA THR A 75 -2.60 4.76 -2.16
C THR A 75 -2.31 3.26 -2.01
N PRO A 76 -3.27 2.37 -2.30
CA PRO A 76 -3.06 0.93 -2.22
C PRO A 76 -1.83 0.47 -3.00
N PRO A 77 -1.12 -0.59 -2.56
CA PRO A 77 0.03 -1.12 -3.30
C PRO A 77 -0.34 -1.52 -4.73
N ALA A 78 0.55 -1.28 -5.69
CA ALA A 78 0.33 -1.62 -7.10
C ALA A 78 -0.03 -3.10 -7.28
N ALA A 79 0.61 -3.99 -6.52
CA ALA A 79 0.31 -5.42 -6.54
C ALA A 79 -1.14 -5.75 -6.16
N VAL A 80 -1.73 -5.01 -5.21
CA VAL A 80 -3.14 -5.21 -4.80
C VAL A 80 -4.08 -4.70 -5.88
N LEU A 81 -3.79 -3.54 -6.46
CA LEU A 81 -4.59 -2.98 -7.55
C LEU A 81 -4.55 -3.88 -8.78
N LEU A 82 -3.38 -4.40 -9.15
CA LEU A 82 -3.22 -5.35 -10.24
C LEU A 82 -3.98 -6.66 -9.99
N LYS A 83 -3.92 -7.23 -8.78
CA LYS A 83 -4.70 -8.41 -8.42
C LYS A 83 -6.20 -8.16 -8.55
N LYS A 84 -6.67 -7.00 -8.10
CA LYS A 84 -8.08 -6.62 -8.19
C LYS A 84 -8.53 -6.44 -9.65
N ALA A 85 -7.72 -5.77 -10.47
CA ALA A 85 -8.01 -5.58 -11.90
C ALA A 85 -8.05 -6.92 -12.65
N CYS A 86 -7.09 -7.79 -12.41
CA CYS A 86 -7.04 -9.12 -13.03
C CYS A 86 -7.94 -10.17 -12.34
N LYS A 87 -8.61 -9.83 -11.24
CA LYS A 87 -9.46 -10.74 -10.44
C LYS A 87 -8.73 -12.01 -9.96
N ILE A 88 -7.44 -11.90 -9.64
CA ILE A 88 -6.61 -13.00 -9.15
C ILE A 88 -6.33 -12.87 -7.66
N GLN A 89 -6.26 -14.00 -6.96
CA GLN A 89 -5.95 -14.01 -5.52
C GLN A 89 -4.46 -13.86 -5.23
N SER A 90 -3.60 -14.45 -6.07
CA SER A 90 -2.16 -14.40 -5.90
C SER A 90 -1.44 -14.26 -7.24
N GLY A 91 -0.25 -13.69 -7.23
CA GLY A 91 0.64 -13.69 -8.38
C GLY A 91 1.32 -15.05 -8.56
N SER A 92 2.05 -15.20 -9.68
CA SER A 92 2.83 -16.40 -9.98
C SER A 92 4.01 -16.56 -9.02
N GLY A 93 4.29 -17.79 -8.62
CA GLY A 93 5.54 -18.15 -7.92
C GLY A 93 6.76 -18.17 -8.86
N GLU A 94 6.53 -18.43 -10.14
CA GLU A 94 7.56 -18.45 -11.19
C GLU A 94 7.15 -17.53 -12.35
N PRO A 95 7.23 -16.20 -12.20
CA PRO A 95 6.67 -15.23 -13.15
C PRO A 95 7.32 -15.27 -14.54
N ASN A 96 8.53 -15.79 -14.64
CA ASN A 96 9.21 -15.96 -15.94
C ASN A 96 8.65 -17.12 -16.77
N ARG A 97 8.18 -18.17 -16.10
CA ARG A 97 7.69 -19.39 -16.75
C ARG A 97 6.17 -19.43 -16.82
N THR A 98 5.53 -19.11 -15.72
CA THR A 98 4.07 -19.23 -15.56
C THR A 98 3.41 -17.85 -15.53
N LYS A 99 2.65 -17.54 -16.56
CA LYS A 99 1.78 -16.34 -16.59
C LYS A 99 0.43 -16.70 -16.00
N VAL A 100 -0.09 -15.84 -15.13
CA VAL A 100 -1.34 -16.09 -14.39
C VAL A 100 -2.49 -15.25 -14.90
N ALA A 101 -2.23 -14.10 -15.51
CA ALA A 101 -3.24 -13.22 -16.03
C ALA A 101 -2.67 -12.27 -17.08
N THR A 102 -3.59 -11.62 -17.78
CA THR A 102 -3.29 -10.53 -18.72
C THR A 102 -4.06 -9.29 -18.30
N ILE A 103 -3.45 -8.12 -18.40
CA ILE A 103 -4.06 -6.83 -18.10
C ILE A 103 -4.07 -5.94 -19.35
N SER A 104 -5.17 -5.22 -19.57
CA SER A 104 -5.26 -4.27 -20.68
C SER A 104 -4.46 -3.00 -20.37
N LYS A 105 -4.02 -2.32 -21.42
CA LYS A 105 -3.33 -1.02 -21.31
C LYS A 105 -4.20 0.05 -20.66
N ALA A 106 -5.52 -0.01 -20.87
CA ALA A 106 -6.48 0.91 -20.27
C ALA A 106 -6.57 0.74 -18.74
N ASP A 107 -6.65 -0.50 -18.24
CA ASP A 107 -6.69 -0.78 -16.81
C ASP A 107 -5.37 -0.38 -16.14
N LEU A 108 -4.25 -0.62 -16.82
CA LEU A 108 -2.93 -0.23 -16.36
C LEU A 108 -2.81 1.29 -16.23
N GLN A 109 -3.39 2.04 -17.17
CA GLN A 109 -3.43 3.51 -17.12
C GLN A 109 -4.27 3.99 -15.92
N GLN A 110 -5.44 3.42 -15.67
CA GLN A 110 -6.27 3.79 -14.51
C GLN A 110 -5.54 3.58 -13.18
N ILE A 111 -4.80 2.46 -13.08
CA ILE A 111 -3.98 2.20 -11.90
C ILE A 111 -2.86 3.23 -11.78
N ALA A 112 -2.23 3.61 -12.90
CA ALA A 112 -1.18 4.62 -12.92
C ALA A 112 -1.70 5.99 -12.48
N GLU A 113 -2.85 6.42 -12.97
CA GLU A 113 -3.50 7.68 -12.58
C GLU A 113 -3.81 7.72 -11.08
N THR A 114 -4.39 6.63 -10.55
CA THR A 114 -4.68 6.51 -9.12
C THR A 114 -3.41 6.62 -8.27
N LYS A 115 -2.31 6.09 -8.78
CA LYS A 115 -1.04 6.01 -8.06
C LYS A 115 -0.10 7.18 -8.29
N MET A 116 -0.37 8.06 -9.23
CA MET A 116 0.48 9.23 -9.53
C MET A 116 0.84 10.06 -8.30
N LYS A 117 -0.08 10.16 -7.33
CA LYS A 117 0.11 10.92 -6.09
C LYS A 117 1.27 10.38 -5.22
N ASP A 118 1.57 9.08 -5.34
CA ASP A 118 2.56 8.38 -4.51
C ASP A 118 3.79 7.95 -5.31
N LEU A 119 3.73 8.00 -6.64
CA LEU A 119 4.84 7.63 -7.52
C LEU A 119 5.74 8.82 -7.81
N ASN A 120 7.03 8.57 -7.90
CA ASN A 120 7.99 9.53 -8.40
C ASN A 120 8.10 9.41 -9.93
N ALA A 121 6.98 9.66 -10.63
CA ALA A 121 6.91 9.59 -12.08
C ALA A 121 6.62 10.98 -12.65
N ALA A 122 7.37 11.39 -13.67
CA ALA A 122 7.19 12.70 -14.31
C ALA A 122 6.02 12.70 -15.31
N SER A 123 5.61 11.52 -15.81
CA SER A 123 4.52 11.36 -16.77
C SER A 123 3.70 10.10 -16.46
N ILE A 124 2.48 10.04 -17.00
CA ILE A 124 1.61 8.87 -16.90
C ILE A 124 2.27 7.65 -17.54
N GLU A 125 2.97 7.85 -18.67
CA GLU A 125 3.69 6.77 -19.36
C GLU A 125 4.79 6.17 -18.50
N ALA A 126 5.56 7.01 -17.80
CA ALA A 126 6.58 6.56 -16.86
C ALA A 126 5.93 5.77 -15.70
N ALA A 127 4.81 6.26 -15.16
CA ALA A 127 4.06 5.56 -14.13
C ALA A 127 3.54 4.19 -14.63
N MET A 128 2.99 4.14 -15.83
CA MET A 128 2.55 2.89 -16.47
C MET A 128 3.71 1.90 -16.63
N SER A 129 4.88 2.37 -17.05
CA SER A 129 6.09 1.53 -17.18
C SER A 129 6.51 0.93 -15.83
N MET A 130 6.46 1.71 -14.75
CA MET A 130 6.76 1.23 -13.39
C MET A 130 5.76 0.16 -12.94
N ILE A 131 4.46 0.35 -13.21
CA ILE A 131 3.41 -0.59 -12.85
C ILE A 131 3.48 -1.84 -13.73
N ALA A 132 3.79 -1.70 -15.02
CA ALA A 132 4.02 -2.82 -15.94
C ALA A 132 5.19 -3.70 -15.47
N GLY A 133 6.26 -3.09 -14.95
CA GLY A 133 7.35 -3.82 -14.30
C GLY A 133 6.88 -4.65 -13.10
N THR A 134 6.00 -4.07 -12.28
CA THR A 134 5.39 -4.79 -11.15
C THR A 134 4.48 -5.93 -11.64
N ALA A 135 3.66 -5.70 -12.65
CA ALA A 135 2.81 -6.72 -13.27
C ALA A 135 3.65 -7.88 -13.80
N ARG A 136 4.73 -7.58 -14.53
CA ARG A 136 5.66 -8.59 -15.04
C ARG A 136 6.27 -9.44 -13.94
N SER A 137 6.67 -8.83 -12.81
CA SER A 137 7.20 -9.54 -11.64
C SER A 137 6.17 -10.44 -10.95
N MET A 138 4.89 -10.24 -11.20
CA MET A 138 3.78 -11.08 -10.71
C MET A 138 3.31 -12.12 -11.72
N GLY A 139 3.92 -12.19 -12.89
CA GLY A 139 3.50 -13.08 -13.96
C GLY A 139 2.24 -12.61 -14.70
N ILE A 140 1.97 -11.30 -14.69
CA ILE A 140 0.89 -10.68 -15.44
C ILE A 140 1.47 -10.10 -16.73
N THR A 141 0.90 -10.47 -17.88
CA THR A 141 1.25 -9.90 -19.18
C THR A 141 0.42 -8.66 -19.45
N VAL A 142 1.01 -7.67 -20.08
CA VAL A 142 0.31 -6.45 -20.50
C VAL A 142 0.00 -6.60 -21.99
N GLU A 143 -1.27 -6.49 -22.36
CA GLU A 143 -1.68 -6.40 -23.78
C GLU A 143 -1.33 -5.02 -24.33
N GLU A 144 -0.76 -5.01 -25.54
CA GLU A 144 -0.42 -3.79 -26.26
C GLU A 144 -1.64 -3.03 -26.80
#